data_9bff8a246656081f3807950205142bcf
#
_entry.id   9bff8a246656081f3807950205142bcf
#
_cell.length_a   1.000
_cell.length_b   1.000
_cell.length_c   1.000
_cell.angle_alpha   90.00
_cell.angle_beta   90.00
_cell.angle_gamma   90.00
#
_symmetry.space_group_name_H-M   'P 1'
#
loop_
_entity.id
_entity.type
_entity.pdbx_description
1 polymer ?
#
loop_
_entity_poly.entity_id
_entity_poly.type
_entity_poly.pdbx_seq_one_letter_code
_entity_poly.pdbx_strand_id
1 'polypeptide(L)'
;MKVSRTLCLVAACLAALAPAAASAGDASCEGTMARQLLCPNLRIGPPSGLYVEHGGGRTLLRATSDVRSRGLGPMELHGRRNGPRSMRVNQRIYRAGGGHIDLPTDASLHFTDVGSYFGGSYWKVHQLAHFELWSVDSRHRLLHRVRSGPKLNYCLRDLERTRPGKRSPSHFHYPGCNQDPYQDSITLGTSVGWSDIYPADYDEQWIPVGGLRGCFAFVMTVDPDGLLYESNENDNTSRRLVRLPFRGNVGC
;
A
#
# COMPACT_ATOMS: atom_id res chain seq x y z
N MET A 1 -66.50 -53.94 24.13
CA MET A 1 -65.09 -53.64 24.37
C MET A 1 -64.51 -53.01 23.07
N LYS A 2 -64.31 -51.72 23.03
CA LYS A 2 -63.71 -51.03 21.90
C LYS A 2 -62.27 -50.63 22.25
N VAL A 3 -61.30 -51.19 21.53
CA VAL A 3 -59.88 -50.86 21.71
C VAL A 3 -59.54 -49.76 20.74
N SER A 4 -59.24 -48.58 21.29
CA SER A 4 -58.77 -47.40 20.52
C SER A 4 -57.26 -47.52 20.34
N ARG A 5 -56.78 -47.52 19.07
CA ARG A 5 -55.34 -47.46 18.71
C ARG A 5 -54.98 -46.03 18.48
N THR A 6 -54.15 -45.47 19.36
CA THR A 6 -53.56 -44.17 19.21
C THR A 6 -52.31 -44.28 18.30
N LEU A 7 -52.33 -43.57 17.17
CA LEU A 7 -51.19 -43.47 16.23
C LEU A 7 -50.31 -42.33 16.71
N CYS A 8 -49.07 -42.62 17.14
CA CYS A 8 -48.05 -41.61 17.38
C CYS A 8 -47.35 -41.22 16.05
N LEU A 9 -47.55 -40.02 15.58
CA LEU A 9 -46.78 -39.42 14.48
C LEU A 9 -45.45 -38.92 15.04
N VAL A 10 -44.34 -39.54 14.62
CA VAL A 10 -42.99 -39.05 14.88
C VAL A 10 -42.66 -38.03 13.77
N ALA A 11 -42.63 -36.73 14.10
CA ALA A 11 -42.17 -35.68 13.22
C ALA A 11 -40.63 -35.66 13.23
N ALA A 12 -40.01 -36.08 12.13
CA ALA A 12 -38.57 -35.98 11.93
C ALA A 12 -38.23 -34.53 11.53
N CYS A 13 -37.62 -33.76 12.44
CA CYS A 13 -37.04 -32.48 12.15
C CYS A 13 -35.74 -32.67 11.34
N LEU A 14 -35.79 -32.42 10.04
CA LEU A 14 -34.62 -32.26 9.19
C LEU A 14 -34.02 -30.87 9.52
N ALA A 15 -32.97 -30.84 10.33
CA ALA A 15 -32.14 -29.67 10.52
C ALA A 15 -31.33 -29.46 9.25
N ALA A 16 -31.68 -28.46 8.43
CA ALA A 16 -30.88 -28.01 7.32
C ALA A 16 -29.60 -27.38 7.87
N LEU A 17 -28.46 -28.04 7.72
CA LEU A 17 -27.15 -27.45 7.95
C LEU A 17 -26.91 -26.37 6.86
N ALA A 18 -27.16 -25.12 7.21
CA ALA A 18 -26.70 -24.00 6.40
C ALA A 18 -25.16 -24.03 6.37
N PRO A 19 -24.51 -23.87 5.19
CA PRO A 19 -23.07 -23.76 5.16
C PRO A 19 -22.68 -22.49 5.96
N ALA A 20 -21.81 -22.66 6.95
CA ALA A 20 -21.24 -21.56 7.70
C ALA A 20 -20.54 -20.66 6.67
N ALA A 21 -20.99 -19.40 6.55
CA ALA A 21 -20.26 -18.39 5.81
C ALA A 21 -18.87 -18.29 6.44
N ALA A 22 -17.81 -18.57 5.66
CA ALA A 22 -16.44 -18.39 6.11
C ALA A 22 -16.31 -16.92 6.52
N SER A 23 -15.89 -16.68 7.76
CA SER A 23 -15.65 -15.34 8.26
C SER A 23 -14.50 -14.71 7.44
N ALA A 24 -14.60 -13.43 7.08
CA ALA A 24 -13.59 -12.71 6.31
C ALA A 24 -12.18 -12.82 6.93
N GLY A 25 -12.06 -13.06 8.25
CA GLY A 25 -10.79 -13.27 8.95
C GLY A 25 -10.00 -14.52 8.54
N ASP A 26 -10.65 -15.56 7.95
CA ASP A 26 -9.97 -16.78 7.52
C ASP A 26 -9.27 -16.65 6.15
N ALA A 27 -9.55 -15.59 5.41
CA ALA A 27 -8.98 -15.32 4.08
C ALA A 27 -7.84 -14.30 4.09
N SER A 28 -7.49 -13.73 5.24
CA SER A 28 -6.43 -12.73 5.38
C SER A 28 -5.03 -13.34 5.37
N CYS A 29 -4.03 -12.55 5.05
CA CYS A 29 -2.63 -12.95 5.11
C CYS A 29 -2.12 -13.26 6.53
N GLU A 30 -2.88 -12.91 7.56
CA GLU A 30 -2.58 -13.17 8.98
C GLU A 30 -3.31 -14.42 9.54
N GLY A 31 -4.30 -14.94 8.83
CA GLY A 31 -5.13 -16.06 9.29
C GLY A 31 -4.52 -17.44 9.05
N THR A 32 -5.31 -18.48 9.36
CA THR A 32 -4.92 -19.89 9.18
C THR A 32 -4.60 -20.25 7.73
N MET A 33 -5.20 -19.54 6.77
CA MET A 33 -4.94 -19.69 5.33
C MET A 33 -3.65 -19.03 4.84
N ALA A 34 -2.98 -18.23 5.67
CA ALA A 34 -1.75 -17.50 5.27
C ALA A 34 -0.67 -18.41 4.67
N ARG A 35 -0.52 -19.65 5.16
CA ARG A 35 0.46 -20.62 4.64
C ARG A 35 0.15 -21.13 3.23
N GLN A 36 -1.09 -21.02 2.76
CA GLN A 36 -1.52 -21.44 1.43
C GLN A 36 -1.52 -20.28 0.43
N LEU A 37 -1.37 -19.05 0.93
CA LEU A 37 -1.40 -17.84 0.13
C LEU A 37 0.02 -17.34 -0.14
N LEU A 38 0.22 -16.83 -1.34
CA LEU A 38 1.42 -16.07 -1.70
C LEU A 38 1.16 -14.60 -1.36
N CYS A 39 1.17 -14.29 -0.08
CA CYS A 39 0.85 -12.95 0.40
C CYS A 39 1.89 -11.94 -0.05
N PRO A 40 1.46 -10.75 -0.52
CA PRO A 40 2.35 -9.64 -0.78
C PRO A 40 2.93 -9.07 0.51
N ASN A 41 3.93 -8.22 0.37
CA ASN A 41 4.49 -7.39 1.44
C ASN A 41 5.11 -6.15 0.81
N LEU A 42 4.58 -5.00 1.10
CA LEU A 42 5.16 -3.73 0.69
C LEU A 42 6.16 -3.27 1.75
N ARG A 43 7.22 -2.65 1.29
CA ARG A 43 8.18 -1.94 2.15
C ARG A 43 8.55 -0.64 1.49
N ILE A 44 8.75 0.39 2.27
CA ILE A 44 9.33 1.62 1.74
C ILE A 44 10.81 1.71 2.08
N GLY A 45 11.63 2.09 1.08
CA GLY A 45 13.06 2.32 1.29
C GLY A 45 13.32 3.56 2.16
N PRO A 46 14.51 3.68 2.78
CA PRO A 46 14.88 4.92 3.47
C PRO A 46 14.83 6.11 2.51
N PRO A 47 14.37 7.30 2.97
CA PRO A 47 14.38 8.51 2.16
C PRO A 47 15.75 8.74 1.52
N SER A 48 15.78 8.97 0.20
CA SER A 48 17.02 9.15 -0.56
C SER A 48 16.93 10.38 -1.48
N GLY A 49 18.01 10.77 -2.14
CA GLY A 49 18.01 11.90 -3.05
C GLY A 49 17.54 13.22 -2.43
N LEU A 50 17.83 13.45 -1.14
CA LEU A 50 17.30 14.59 -0.40
C LEU A 50 17.90 15.90 -0.91
N TYR A 51 17.03 16.90 -1.09
CA TYR A 51 17.43 18.28 -1.31
C TYR A 51 16.37 19.25 -0.77
N VAL A 52 16.75 20.52 -0.64
CA VAL A 52 15.84 21.60 -0.23
C VAL A 52 15.41 22.40 -1.44
N GLU A 53 14.10 22.60 -1.54
CA GLU A 53 13.49 23.53 -2.49
C GLU A 53 12.98 24.76 -1.74
N HIS A 54 13.24 25.94 -2.30
CA HIS A 54 12.72 27.22 -1.83
C HIS A 54 11.80 27.80 -2.88
N GLY A 55 10.56 28.06 -2.54
CA GLY A 55 9.59 28.65 -3.46
C GLY A 55 8.28 29.02 -2.78
N GLY A 56 7.58 30.04 -3.27
CA GLY A 56 6.28 30.46 -2.75
C GLY A 56 6.26 30.77 -1.24
N GLY A 57 7.36 31.29 -0.68
CA GLY A 57 7.49 31.55 0.76
C GLY A 57 7.67 30.30 1.62
N ARG A 58 7.82 29.12 1.01
CA ARG A 58 7.99 27.83 1.71
C ARG A 58 9.42 27.31 1.53
N THR A 59 9.86 26.54 2.53
CA THR A 59 11.08 25.73 2.47
C THR A 59 10.66 24.27 2.60
N LEU A 60 10.89 23.50 1.56
CA LEU A 60 10.47 22.10 1.45
C LEU A 60 11.71 21.21 1.43
N LEU A 61 11.72 20.15 2.25
CA LEU A 61 12.69 19.06 2.13
C LEU A 61 12.07 18.00 1.25
N ARG A 62 12.68 17.74 0.11
CA ARG A 62 12.26 16.74 -0.86
C ARG A 62 13.07 15.45 -0.71
N ALA A 63 12.44 14.32 -1.02
CA ALA A 63 13.10 13.02 -0.99
C ALA A 63 12.50 12.07 -2.02
N THR A 64 13.34 11.22 -2.59
CA THR A 64 12.92 10.06 -3.36
C THR A 64 12.34 9.00 -2.44
N SER A 65 11.20 8.45 -2.82
CA SER A 65 10.57 7.29 -2.18
C SER A 65 10.63 6.06 -3.09
N ASP A 66 10.82 4.89 -2.50
CA ASP A 66 11.03 3.61 -3.18
C ASP A 66 10.12 2.57 -2.51
N VAL A 67 8.95 2.33 -3.11
CA VAL A 67 7.98 1.32 -2.65
C VAL A 67 8.33 -0.02 -3.26
N ARG A 68 8.69 -0.97 -2.42
CA ARG A 68 9.27 -2.28 -2.75
C ARG A 68 8.27 -3.40 -2.50
N SER A 69 8.11 -4.32 -3.45
CA SER A 69 7.36 -5.56 -3.24
C SER A 69 8.30 -6.69 -2.79
N ARG A 70 8.10 -7.20 -1.57
CA ARG A 70 9.02 -8.15 -0.89
C ARG A 70 8.34 -9.43 -0.42
N GLY A 71 7.05 -9.58 -0.63
CA GLY A 71 6.27 -10.73 -0.23
C GLY A 71 6.55 -12.03 -1.00
N LEU A 72 5.71 -13.01 -0.78
CA LEU A 72 5.74 -14.29 -1.50
C LEU A 72 5.05 -14.18 -2.87
N GLY A 73 4.07 -13.30 -3.01
CA GLY A 73 3.35 -12.94 -4.24
C GLY A 73 3.41 -11.44 -4.51
N PRO A 74 2.96 -11.01 -5.71
CA PRO A 74 2.89 -9.61 -6.08
C PRO A 74 1.82 -8.89 -5.27
N MET A 75 1.98 -7.57 -5.10
CA MET A 75 0.86 -6.70 -4.76
C MET A 75 0.08 -6.45 -6.06
N GLU A 76 -1.14 -6.95 -6.15
CA GLU A 76 -1.99 -6.81 -7.33
C GLU A 76 -3.38 -6.32 -6.94
N LEU A 77 -3.80 -5.21 -7.53
CA LEU A 77 -5.02 -4.48 -7.22
C LEU A 77 -5.91 -4.37 -8.46
N HIS A 78 -7.17 -4.77 -8.33
CA HIS A 78 -8.19 -4.69 -9.37
C HIS A 78 -9.19 -3.60 -9.03
N GLY A 79 -9.07 -2.47 -9.71
CA GLY A 79 -10.01 -1.35 -9.62
C GLY A 79 -11.26 -1.59 -10.47
N ARG A 80 -12.42 -1.27 -9.92
CA ARG A 80 -13.70 -1.18 -10.63
C ARG A 80 -14.35 0.15 -10.36
N ARG A 81 -14.75 0.85 -11.42
CA ARG A 81 -15.36 2.17 -11.35
C ARG A 81 -16.56 2.19 -10.41
N ASN A 82 -16.59 3.17 -9.53
CA ASN A 82 -17.71 3.47 -8.64
C ASN A 82 -18.04 4.98 -8.58
N GLY A 83 -17.29 5.81 -9.32
CA GLY A 83 -17.52 7.24 -9.44
C GLY A 83 -16.81 7.84 -10.66
N PRO A 84 -16.99 9.14 -10.95
CA PRO A 84 -16.40 9.77 -12.14
C PRO A 84 -14.87 9.68 -12.16
N ARG A 85 -14.21 9.76 -11.01
CA ARG A 85 -12.75 9.76 -10.84
C ARG A 85 -12.30 8.79 -9.75
N SER A 86 -13.10 7.77 -9.43
CA SER A 86 -12.82 6.81 -8.36
C SER A 86 -13.15 5.38 -8.76
N MET A 87 -12.42 4.42 -8.19
CA MET A 87 -12.68 2.99 -8.27
C MET A 87 -12.56 2.36 -6.89
N ARG A 88 -13.47 1.44 -6.57
CA ARG A 88 -13.29 0.48 -5.47
C ARG A 88 -12.25 -0.55 -5.87
N VAL A 89 -11.55 -1.12 -4.89
CA VAL A 89 -10.44 -2.04 -5.13
C VAL A 89 -10.70 -3.40 -4.50
N ASN A 90 -10.48 -4.45 -5.28
CA ASN A 90 -10.23 -5.79 -4.76
C ASN A 90 -8.74 -6.10 -4.90
N GLN A 91 -8.15 -6.70 -3.87
CA GLN A 91 -6.79 -7.19 -3.93
C GLN A 91 -6.77 -8.65 -4.32
N ARG A 92 -5.94 -9.00 -5.31
CA ARG A 92 -5.72 -10.37 -5.72
C ARG A 92 -4.55 -10.98 -4.97
N ILE A 93 -4.78 -12.13 -4.34
CA ILE A 93 -3.77 -12.90 -3.66
C ILE A 93 -3.71 -14.29 -4.26
N TYR A 94 -2.53 -14.69 -4.75
CA TYR A 94 -2.29 -15.98 -5.38
C TYR A 94 -2.14 -17.10 -4.34
N ARG A 95 -2.46 -18.32 -4.73
CA ARG A 95 -2.30 -19.52 -3.91
C ARG A 95 -1.03 -20.27 -4.27
N ALA A 96 -0.36 -20.88 -3.30
CA ALA A 96 0.83 -21.70 -3.52
C ALA A 96 0.59 -22.91 -4.43
N GLY A 97 -0.63 -23.46 -4.40
CA GLY A 97 -1.09 -24.58 -5.24
C GLY A 97 -1.71 -24.18 -6.58
N GLY A 98 -1.65 -22.89 -6.96
CA GLY A 98 -2.29 -22.35 -8.15
C GLY A 98 -3.66 -21.71 -7.89
N GLY A 99 -4.08 -20.85 -8.81
CA GLY A 99 -5.28 -20.01 -8.64
C GLY A 99 -5.05 -18.81 -7.73
N HIS A 100 -6.13 -18.11 -7.42
CA HIS A 100 -6.09 -16.88 -6.59
C HIS A 100 -7.40 -16.72 -5.80
N ILE A 101 -7.41 -15.75 -4.92
CA ILE A 101 -8.60 -15.17 -4.28
C ILE A 101 -8.60 -13.67 -4.53
N ASP A 102 -9.77 -13.08 -4.69
CA ASP A 102 -9.95 -11.63 -4.78
C ASP A 102 -10.67 -11.16 -3.53
N LEU A 103 -10.01 -10.33 -2.72
CA LEU A 103 -10.53 -9.82 -1.46
C LEU A 103 -10.91 -8.34 -1.60
N PRO A 104 -12.11 -7.94 -1.16
CA PRO A 104 -12.45 -6.53 -1.09
C PRO A 104 -11.54 -5.82 -0.09
N THR A 105 -11.12 -4.59 -0.41
CA THR A 105 -10.31 -3.74 0.45
C THR A 105 -11.01 -2.42 0.71
N ASP A 106 -10.56 -1.68 1.71
CA ASP A 106 -10.95 -0.28 1.93
C ASP A 106 -10.11 0.71 1.09
N ALA A 107 -9.12 0.21 0.34
CA ALA A 107 -8.35 1.01 -0.61
C ALA A 107 -9.22 1.46 -1.79
N SER A 108 -8.83 2.57 -2.40
CA SER A 108 -9.48 3.11 -3.60
C SER A 108 -8.46 3.59 -4.61
N LEU A 109 -8.85 3.59 -5.90
CA LEU A 109 -8.08 4.27 -6.93
C LEU A 109 -8.73 5.60 -7.27
N HIS A 110 -7.88 6.62 -7.43
CA HIS A 110 -8.32 7.94 -7.88
C HIS A 110 -7.60 8.35 -9.16
N PHE A 111 -8.33 8.98 -10.07
CA PHE A 111 -7.75 9.61 -11.24
C PHE A 111 -7.16 10.96 -10.82
N THR A 112 -5.84 10.97 -10.63
CA THR A 112 -5.07 12.07 -10.03
C THR A 112 -4.29 12.82 -11.09
N ASP A 113 -4.40 14.15 -11.09
CA ASP A 113 -3.56 15.03 -11.88
C ASP A 113 -2.23 15.26 -11.16
N VAL A 114 -1.12 15.03 -11.87
CA VAL A 114 0.25 15.26 -11.37
C VAL A 114 0.98 16.34 -12.17
N GLY A 115 0.24 17.10 -12.98
CA GLY A 115 0.78 18.13 -13.84
C GLY A 115 1.41 17.59 -15.13
N SER A 116 1.50 18.46 -16.13
CA SER A 116 1.98 18.09 -17.47
C SER A 116 3.46 17.68 -17.48
N TYR A 117 4.28 18.23 -16.57
CA TYR A 117 5.70 17.87 -16.46
C TYR A 117 5.92 16.38 -16.15
N PHE A 118 5.02 15.78 -15.37
CA PHE A 118 5.05 14.34 -15.03
C PHE A 118 4.09 13.49 -15.87
N GLY A 119 3.63 13.99 -17.00
CA GLY A 119 2.82 13.27 -17.98
C GLY A 119 1.31 13.35 -17.78
N GLY A 120 0.80 14.22 -16.91
CA GLY A 120 -0.62 14.53 -16.80
C GLY A 120 -1.36 13.73 -15.72
N SER A 121 -2.48 13.10 -16.04
CA SER A 121 -3.35 12.44 -15.07
C SER A 121 -3.30 10.93 -15.17
N TYR A 122 -3.37 10.25 -14.03
CA TYR A 122 -3.28 8.80 -13.93
C TYR A 122 -4.23 8.24 -12.88
N TRP A 123 -4.64 6.99 -13.07
CA TRP A 123 -5.23 6.19 -12.00
C TRP A 123 -4.15 5.75 -11.01
N LYS A 124 -4.30 6.10 -9.75
CA LYS A 124 -3.36 5.81 -8.65
C LYS A 124 -4.08 5.27 -7.44
N VAL A 125 -3.41 4.43 -6.67
CA VAL A 125 -3.86 4.05 -5.32
C VAL A 125 -3.86 5.29 -4.45
N HIS A 126 -5.02 5.61 -3.86
CA HIS A 126 -5.22 6.83 -3.08
C HIS A 126 -4.53 6.71 -1.72
N GLN A 127 -3.73 7.72 -1.37
CA GLN A 127 -3.05 7.86 -0.08
C GLN A 127 -2.19 6.65 0.34
N LEU A 128 -1.54 5.98 -0.61
CA LEU A 128 -0.74 4.77 -0.38
C LEU A 128 0.53 5.02 0.44
N ALA A 129 1.06 6.25 0.49
CA ALA A 129 2.22 6.55 1.32
C ALA A 129 2.06 7.87 2.07
N HIS A 130 2.80 8.00 3.17
CA HIS A 130 2.81 9.19 4.01
C HIS A 130 4.22 9.52 4.48
N PHE A 131 4.55 10.81 4.48
CA PHE A 131 5.83 11.33 4.93
C PHE A 131 5.66 12.19 6.17
N GLU A 132 6.52 11.97 7.16
CA GLU A 132 6.49 12.69 8.42
C GLU A 132 7.89 13.09 8.85
N LEU A 133 7.99 14.21 9.55
CA LEU A 133 9.20 14.65 10.22
C LEU A 133 8.99 14.56 11.74
N TRP A 134 9.84 13.79 12.39
CA TRP A 134 9.77 13.53 13.82
C TRP A 134 10.96 14.15 14.54
N SER A 135 10.74 14.74 15.70
CA SER A 135 11.83 15.07 16.61
C SER A 135 12.43 13.80 17.19
N VAL A 136 13.72 13.85 17.53
CA VAL A 136 14.45 12.71 18.07
C VAL A 136 15.19 13.10 19.36
N ASP A 137 15.38 12.11 20.25
CA ASP A 137 16.23 12.27 21.43
C ASP A 137 17.73 12.11 21.08
N SER A 138 18.60 12.22 22.09
CA SER A 138 20.06 12.06 21.95
C SER A 138 20.48 10.65 21.48
N ARG A 139 19.59 9.65 21.56
CA ARG A 139 19.78 8.28 21.07
C ARG A 139 19.06 8.04 19.74
N HIS A 140 18.59 9.10 19.08
CA HIS A 140 17.85 9.07 17.83
C HIS A 140 16.53 8.27 17.86
N ARG A 141 15.91 8.13 19.03
CA ARG A 141 14.56 7.54 19.15
C ARG A 141 13.52 8.62 18.84
N LEU A 142 12.46 8.22 18.15
CA LEU A 142 11.36 9.11 17.79
C LEU A 142 10.63 9.60 19.05
N LEU A 143 10.36 10.91 19.12
CA LEU A 143 9.62 11.53 20.22
C LEU A 143 8.21 11.93 19.79
N HIS A 144 8.10 12.97 18.96
CA HIS A 144 6.80 13.44 18.47
C HIS A 144 6.91 13.93 17.03
N ARG A 145 5.79 13.84 16.30
CA ARG A 145 5.70 14.34 14.93
C ARG A 145 5.70 15.88 14.93
N VAL A 146 6.59 16.46 14.15
CA VAL A 146 6.78 17.92 14.04
C VAL A 146 6.10 18.47 12.79
N ARG A 147 6.17 17.73 11.68
CA ARG A 147 5.57 18.10 10.38
C ARG A 147 5.08 16.85 9.66
N SER A 148 4.12 17.05 8.75
CA SER A 148 3.69 16.05 7.76
C SER A 148 3.79 16.65 6.36
N GLY A 149 4.14 15.81 5.41
CA GLY A 149 3.91 16.06 3.99
C GLY A 149 2.47 15.75 3.58
N PRO A 150 2.13 15.88 2.30
CA PRO A 150 0.89 15.35 1.76
C PRO A 150 0.84 13.82 1.88
N LYS A 151 -0.35 13.23 1.90
CA LYS A 151 -0.51 11.81 1.65
C LYS A 151 -0.37 11.55 0.15
N LEU A 152 0.45 10.58 -0.22
CA LEU A 152 0.86 10.37 -1.60
C LEU A 152 0.04 9.28 -2.28
N ASN A 153 -0.29 9.54 -3.54
CA ASN A 153 -0.96 8.58 -4.40
C ASN A 153 0.08 7.84 -5.27
N TYR A 154 0.02 6.52 -5.30
CA TYR A 154 0.96 5.69 -6.04
C TYR A 154 0.30 4.91 -7.16
N CYS A 155 1.03 4.76 -8.27
CA CYS A 155 0.63 3.93 -9.39
C CYS A 155 0.66 2.44 -9.06
N LEU A 156 1.65 2.00 -8.29
CA LEU A 156 2.06 0.61 -8.14
C LEU A 156 2.34 -0.05 -9.50
N ARG A 157 3.61 -0.01 -9.91
CA ARG A 157 4.11 -0.59 -11.17
C ARG A 157 5.49 -1.23 -10.98
N ASP A 158 5.92 -2.00 -11.95
CA ASP A 158 7.27 -2.55 -12.05
C ASP A 158 8.19 -1.53 -12.72
N LEU A 159 8.79 -0.62 -11.96
CA LEU A 159 9.70 0.38 -12.51
C LEU A 159 11.15 -0.11 -12.52
N GLU A 160 11.62 -0.66 -11.41
CA GLU A 160 12.99 -1.17 -11.26
C GLU A 160 13.01 -2.51 -10.55
N ARG A 161 13.80 -3.45 -11.09
CA ARG A 161 14.01 -4.77 -10.47
C ARG A 161 15.10 -4.68 -9.42
N THR A 162 14.73 -4.36 -8.19
CA THR A 162 15.66 -4.07 -7.08
C THR A 162 16.09 -5.29 -6.29
N ARG A 163 15.40 -6.44 -6.44
CA ARG A 163 15.77 -7.71 -5.80
C ARG A 163 15.52 -8.90 -6.73
N PRO A 164 16.47 -9.20 -7.66
CA PRO A 164 16.39 -10.40 -8.48
C PRO A 164 16.33 -11.67 -7.63
N GLY A 165 15.56 -12.67 -8.05
CA GLY A 165 15.40 -13.94 -7.34
C GLY A 165 14.43 -14.87 -8.05
N LYS A 166 14.23 -16.09 -7.54
CA LYS A 166 13.38 -17.12 -8.16
C LYS A 166 11.93 -16.70 -8.38
N ARG A 167 11.39 -15.80 -7.53
CA ARG A 167 10.01 -15.30 -7.61
C ARG A 167 9.91 -13.93 -8.29
N SER A 168 11.05 -13.30 -8.60
CA SER A 168 11.09 -11.99 -9.25
C SER A 168 11.13 -12.20 -10.77
N PRO A 169 10.08 -11.80 -11.52
CA PRO A 169 10.09 -11.91 -12.97
C PRO A 169 11.24 -11.09 -13.56
N SER A 170 11.82 -11.58 -14.66
CA SER A 170 12.94 -10.90 -15.35
C SER A 170 12.51 -9.64 -16.10
N HIS A 171 11.23 -9.58 -16.48
CA HIS A 171 10.62 -8.46 -17.18
C HIS A 171 9.45 -7.91 -16.33
N PHE A 172 9.14 -6.65 -16.52
CA PHE A 172 7.98 -6.05 -15.85
C PHE A 172 6.69 -6.77 -16.25
N HIS A 173 5.80 -6.94 -15.28
CA HIS A 173 4.45 -7.48 -15.47
C HIS A 173 3.40 -6.37 -15.37
N TYR A 174 3.61 -5.43 -14.46
CA TYR A 174 2.74 -4.27 -14.27
C TYR A 174 3.40 -3.05 -14.92
N PRO A 175 2.89 -2.61 -16.09
CA PRO A 175 3.43 -1.46 -16.81
C PRO A 175 3.13 -0.14 -16.08
N GLY A 176 2.99 0.94 -16.75
CA GLY A 176 2.62 2.23 -16.14
C GLY A 176 1.16 2.33 -15.77
N CYS A 177 0.81 3.39 -15.05
CA CYS A 177 -0.55 3.75 -14.72
C CYS A 177 -1.37 4.08 -15.96
N ASN A 178 -2.64 3.71 -15.93
CA ASN A 178 -3.57 4.04 -16.98
C ASN A 178 -3.93 5.55 -16.96
N GLN A 179 -3.91 6.18 -18.13
CA GLN A 179 -4.21 7.60 -18.34
C GLN A 179 -5.62 7.86 -18.88
N ASP A 180 -6.38 6.81 -19.21
CA ASP A 180 -7.74 6.97 -19.72
C ASP A 180 -8.71 7.20 -18.54
N PRO A 181 -9.31 8.39 -18.40
CA PRO A 181 -10.26 8.69 -17.33
C PRO A 181 -11.57 7.90 -17.43
N TYR A 182 -11.84 7.26 -18.56
CA TYR A 182 -13.11 6.55 -18.83
C TYR A 182 -13.02 5.04 -18.63
N GLN A 183 -11.89 4.51 -18.21
CA GLN A 183 -11.75 3.08 -17.92
C GLN A 183 -12.72 2.61 -16.84
N ASP A 184 -13.44 1.53 -17.09
CA ASP A 184 -14.36 0.91 -16.12
C ASP A 184 -13.65 0.00 -15.12
N SER A 185 -12.49 -0.53 -15.53
CA SER A 185 -11.65 -1.36 -14.66
C SER A 185 -10.18 -1.25 -15.05
N ILE A 186 -9.31 -1.29 -14.06
CA ILE A 186 -7.86 -1.31 -14.25
C ILE A 186 -7.20 -2.28 -13.28
N THR A 187 -6.02 -2.76 -13.66
CA THR A 187 -5.13 -3.50 -12.76
C THR A 187 -3.88 -2.68 -12.53
N LEU A 188 -3.54 -2.48 -11.26
CA LEU A 188 -2.26 -1.92 -10.82
C LEU A 188 -1.53 -2.98 -9.99
N GLY A 189 -0.20 -2.90 -9.93
CA GLY A 189 0.52 -3.85 -9.09
C GLY A 189 2.04 -3.65 -9.14
N THR A 190 2.73 -4.38 -8.26
CA THR A 190 4.19 -4.46 -8.23
C THR A 190 4.60 -5.91 -8.00
N SER A 191 5.37 -6.46 -8.92
CA SER A 191 5.89 -7.84 -8.88
C SER A 191 6.87 -8.03 -7.73
N VAL A 192 6.95 -9.26 -7.22
CA VAL A 192 7.95 -9.62 -6.20
C VAL A 192 9.36 -9.24 -6.67
N GLY A 193 10.09 -8.49 -5.85
CA GLY A 193 11.45 -8.05 -6.14
C GLY A 193 11.56 -6.81 -7.02
N TRP A 194 10.44 -6.23 -7.40
CA TRP A 194 10.37 -4.94 -8.11
C TRP A 194 10.03 -3.80 -7.15
N SER A 195 10.24 -2.59 -7.64
CA SER A 195 9.96 -1.34 -6.92
C SER A 195 9.27 -0.34 -7.84
N ASP A 196 8.38 0.44 -7.25
CA ASP A 196 7.87 1.69 -7.83
C ASP A 196 8.57 2.86 -7.13
N ILE A 197 9.30 3.66 -7.91
CA ILE A 197 10.20 4.70 -7.41
C ILE A 197 9.69 6.06 -7.88
N TYR A 198 9.49 6.97 -6.92
CA TYR A 198 9.12 8.35 -7.17
C TYR A 198 10.31 9.25 -6.84
N PRO A 199 10.93 9.90 -7.83
CA PRO A 199 12.08 10.76 -7.60
C PRO A 199 11.69 12.00 -6.76
N ALA A 200 12.66 12.60 -6.11
CA ALA A 200 12.44 13.70 -5.16
C ALA A 200 11.82 14.96 -5.78
N ASP A 201 11.98 15.15 -7.07
CA ASP A 201 11.37 16.26 -7.84
C ASP A 201 9.93 15.96 -8.29
N TYR A 202 9.44 14.72 -8.12
CA TYR A 202 8.05 14.39 -8.42
C TYR A 202 7.08 15.14 -7.51
N ASP A 203 5.88 15.41 -7.99
CA ASP A 203 4.85 16.10 -7.21
C ASP A 203 4.59 15.39 -5.86
N GLU A 204 4.24 16.16 -4.84
CA GLU A 204 3.96 15.66 -3.48
C GLU A 204 5.16 15.01 -2.73
N GLN A 205 6.36 14.86 -3.31
CA GLN A 205 7.55 14.25 -2.68
C GLN A 205 8.26 15.23 -1.73
N TRP A 206 7.57 15.81 -0.74
CA TRP A 206 8.11 16.85 0.14
C TRP A 206 7.52 16.89 1.55
N ILE A 207 8.28 17.49 2.47
CA ILE A 207 7.82 17.92 3.81
C ILE A 207 8.19 19.39 4.01
N PRO A 208 7.29 20.25 4.59
CA PRO A 208 7.64 21.62 4.93
C PRO A 208 8.60 21.66 6.12
N VAL A 209 9.74 22.36 5.97
CA VAL A 209 10.80 22.40 7.01
C VAL A 209 11.19 23.82 7.41
N GLY A 210 10.47 24.84 6.92
CA GLY A 210 10.77 26.24 7.25
C GLY A 210 10.83 26.49 8.75
N GLY A 211 11.85 27.23 9.20
CA GLY A 211 12.07 27.62 10.59
C GLY A 211 12.61 26.51 11.52
N LEU A 212 12.70 25.26 11.06
CA LEU A 212 13.20 24.15 11.88
C LEU A 212 14.73 24.13 11.95
N ARG A 213 15.27 23.78 13.13
CA ARG A 213 16.70 23.63 13.40
C ARG A 213 16.95 22.42 14.29
N GLY A 214 18.03 21.69 14.03
CA GLY A 214 18.44 20.51 14.82
C GLY A 214 18.30 19.20 14.06
N CYS A 215 18.28 18.10 14.81
CA CYS A 215 18.18 16.74 14.27
C CYS A 215 16.74 16.23 14.29
N PHE A 216 16.34 15.60 13.19
CA PHE A 216 15.02 15.04 13.00
C PHE A 216 15.13 13.67 12.30
N ALA A 217 14.10 12.87 12.41
CA ALA A 217 13.92 11.70 11.56
C ALA A 217 12.90 12.03 10.47
N PHE A 218 13.30 11.90 9.21
CA PHE A 218 12.39 11.84 8.08
C PHE A 218 11.87 10.41 7.98
N VAL A 219 10.59 10.22 8.23
CA VAL A 219 9.91 8.93 8.26
C VAL A 219 9.02 8.82 7.04
N MET A 220 9.10 7.70 6.34
CA MET A 220 8.21 7.32 5.25
C MET A 220 7.49 6.03 5.62
N THR A 221 6.18 5.97 5.37
CA THR A 221 5.35 4.80 5.61
C THR A 221 4.54 4.50 4.34
N VAL A 222 4.60 3.26 3.84
CA VAL A 222 3.69 2.74 2.81
C VAL A 222 2.50 2.10 3.50
N ASP A 223 1.33 2.18 2.90
CA ASP A 223 0.04 1.74 3.44
C ASP A 223 -0.17 2.16 4.91
N PRO A 224 -0.10 3.48 5.21
CA PRO A 224 -0.13 3.98 6.58
C PRO A 224 -1.46 3.73 7.31
N ASP A 225 -2.51 3.44 6.58
CA ASP A 225 -3.86 3.20 7.12
C ASP A 225 -4.22 1.70 7.14
N GLY A 226 -3.30 0.77 6.71
CA GLY A 226 -3.49 -0.68 6.72
C GLY A 226 -4.67 -1.13 5.84
N LEU A 227 -4.77 -0.58 4.63
CA LEU A 227 -5.90 -0.81 3.72
C LEU A 227 -5.72 -2.06 2.85
N LEU A 228 -4.49 -2.59 2.77
CA LEU A 228 -4.12 -3.73 1.95
C LEU A 228 -3.80 -4.94 2.82
N TYR A 229 -3.97 -6.13 2.26
CA TYR A 229 -3.61 -7.38 2.93
C TYR A 229 -2.15 -7.70 2.67
N GLU A 230 -1.34 -7.70 3.70
CA GLU A 230 0.10 -7.97 3.64
C GLU A 230 0.52 -9.10 4.59
N SER A 231 1.66 -9.71 4.33
CA SER A 231 2.21 -10.75 5.21
C SER A 231 2.88 -10.17 6.46
N ASN A 232 3.18 -8.87 6.47
CA ASN A 232 3.77 -8.19 7.62
C ASN A 232 3.55 -6.67 7.52
N GLU A 233 2.68 -6.14 8.36
CA GLU A 233 2.38 -4.71 8.46
C GLU A 233 3.43 -3.93 9.27
N ASN A 234 4.30 -4.62 10.02
CA ASN A 234 5.25 -3.97 10.93
C ASN A 234 6.51 -3.44 10.24
N ASP A 235 6.71 -3.73 8.94
CA ASP A 235 7.90 -3.31 8.19
C ASP A 235 7.61 -2.31 7.05
N ASN A 236 6.41 -1.70 7.09
CA ASN A 236 5.94 -0.68 6.15
C ASN A 236 6.60 0.69 6.33
N THR A 237 7.39 0.88 7.40
CA THR A 237 7.99 2.17 7.75
C THR A 237 9.50 2.15 7.61
N SER A 238 10.05 3.23 7.06
CA SER A 238 11.49 3.46 7.00
C SER A 238 11.81 4.90 7.38
N ARG A 239 13.06 5.16 7.81
CA ARG A 239 13.46 6.50 8.25
C ARG A 239 14.90 6.81 7.89
N ARG A 240 15.19 8.12 7.82
CA ARG A 240 16.53 8.68 7.72
C ARG A 240 16.68 9.88 8.66
N LEU A 241 17.79 9.97 9.36
CA LEU A 241 18.11 11.15 10.17
C LEU A 241 18.54 12.30 9.23
N VAL A 242 18.05 13.49 9.54
CA VAL A 242 18.34 14.71 8.79
C VAL A 242 18.62 15.85 9.77
N ARG A 243 19.65 16.65 9.46
CA ARG A 243 19.94 17.88 10.19
C ARG A 243 19.35 19.07 9.45
N LEU A 244 18.61 19.91 10.14
CA LEU A 244 18.05 21.14 9.60
C LEU A 244 18.77 22.37 10.19
N PRO A 245 18.99 23.45 9.42
CA PRO A 245 18.78 23.55 7.97
C PRO A 245 19.58 22.50 7.21
N PHE A 246 18.95 21.89 6.19
CA PHE A 246 19.59 20.83 5.42
C PHE A 246 20.77 21.35 4.60
N ARG A 247 21.94 20.72 4.76
CA ARG A 247 23.19 21.06 4.06
C ARG A 247 23.84 19.80 3.48
N GLY A 248 23.05 19.00 2.77
CA GLY A 248 23.48 17.70 2.28
C GLY A 248 23.46 16.61 3.36
N ASN A 249 24.21 15.54 3.15
CA ASN A 249 24.22 14.37 4.04
C ASN A 249 25.03 14.56 5.33
N VAL A 250 25.03 15.74 5.91
CA VAL A 250 25.64 15.98 7.22
C VAL A 250 24.80 15.25 8.25
N GLY A 251 25.40 14.26 8.91
CA GLY A 251 24.71 13.44 9.90
C GLY A 251 24.23 14.21 11.14
N CYS A 252 23.33 13.63 11.84
CA CYS A 252 23.02 13.99 13.20
C CYS A 252 24.04 13.31 14.14
#